data_cc1d6d1b64ea152a27aff98f21fa0436
#
_entry.id   cc1d6d1b64ea152a27aff98f21fa0436
#
_cell.length_a   1.000
_cell.length_b   1.000
_cell.length_c   1.000
_cell.angle_alpha   90.00
_cell.angle_beta   90.00
_cell.angle_gamma   90.00
#
_symmetry.space_group_name_H-M   'P 1'
#
loop_
_entity.id
_entity.type
_entity.pdbx_description
1 polymer ?
#
loop_
_entity_poly.entity_id
_entity_poly.type
_entity_poly.pdbx_seq_one_letter_code
_entity_poly.pdbx_strand_id
1 'polypeptide(L)'
;RTFEKLHPLRKSLGLWGFGLAALHALISIVLLGPKYYSKFYLPDGGLNLVGQSSLLFGAMAFMVFAIVAITSLPYMEEVLGRTRWRSVQRLGYSAYFLVLLHVFIMGFSGWFNPSAYQYGFVSISLLAALVIILVLLLRILVAFIPRRSRR
;
A
#
# COMPACT_ATOMS: atom_id res chain seq x y z
N ARG A 1 24.22 2.25 -16.21
CA ARG A 1 24.53 0.80 -16.03
C ARG A 1 24.02 0.24 -14.69
N THR A 2 24.09 0.95 -13.56
CA THR A 2 23.64 0.44 -12.24
C THR A 2 22.11 0.35 -12.16
N PHE A 3 21.39 1.31 -12.72
CA PHE A 3 19.91 1.30 -12.70
C PHE A 3 19.27 0.24 -13.60
N GLU A 4 19.92 -0.19 -14.67
CA GLU A 4 19.41 -1.24 -15.56
C GLU A 4 19.43 -2.61 -14.87
N LYS A 5 20.40 -2.88 -14.00
CA LYS A 5 20.50 -4.10 -13.21
C LYS A 5 19.40 -4.21 -12.13
N LEU A 6 18.80 -3.09 -11.71
CA LEU A 6 17.74 -3.05 -10.70
C LEU A 6 16.32 -3.27 -11.28
N HIS A 7 16.17 -3.26 -12.60
CA HIS A 7 14.86 -3.40 -13.26
C HIS A 7 14.15 -4.73 -12.93
N PRO A 8 14.81 -5.90 -13.00
CA PRO A 8 14.18 -7.17 -12.65
C PRO A 8 13.82 -7.25 -11.16
N LEU A 9 14.64 -6.67 -10.29
CA LEU A 9 14.37 -6.63 -8.84
C LEU A 9 13.10 -5.84 -8.51
N ARG A 10 12.86 -4.71 -9.17
CA ARG A 10 11.64 -3.90 -8.96
C ARG A 10 10.38 -4.70 -9.28
N LYS A 11 10.39 -5.45 -10.38
CA LYS A 11 9.25 -6.28 -10.79
C LYS A 11 8.99 -7.38 -9.77
N SER A 12 10.03 -8.12 -9.39
CA SER A 12 9.91 -9.20 -8.41
C SER A 12 9.43 -8.69 -7.06
N LEU A 13 10.03 -7.60 -6.53
CA LEU A 13 9.62 -7.00 -5.27
C LEU A 13 8.17 -6.50 -5.31
N GLY A 14 7.72 -5.93 -6.44
CA GLY A 14 6.33 -5.51 -6.61
C GLY A 14 5.35 -6.68 -6.57
N LEU A 15 5.66 -7.79 -7.24
CA LEU A 15 4.83 -8.99 -7.25
C LEU A 15 4.80 -9.69 -5.87
N TRP A 16 5.94 -9.80 -5.19
CA TRP A 16 6.00 -10.30 -3.83
C TRP A 16 5.22 -9.41 -2.86
N GLY A 17 5.37 -8.08 -2.99
CA GLY A 17 4.59 -7.12 -2.19
C GLY A 17 3.09 -7.27 -2.40
N PHE A 18 2.65 -7.46 -3.65
CA PHE A 18 1.24 -7.74 -3.94
C PHE A 18 0.79 -9.08 -3.36
N GLY A 19 1.60 -10.14 -3.45
CA GLY A 19 1.28 -11.45 -2.85
C GLY A 19 1.08 -11.34 -1.34
N LEU A 20 1.95 -10.61 -0.63
CA LEU A 20 1.81 -10.36 0.80
C LEU A 20 0.58 -9.51 1.13
N ALA A 21 0.27 -8.51 0.31
CA ALA A 21 -0.94 -7.70 0.46
C ALA A 21 -2.22 -8.55 0.24
N ALA A 22 -2.21 -9.47 -0.71
CA ALA A 22 -3.31 -10.41 -0.94
C ALA A 22 -3.51 -11.36 0.24
N LEU A 23 -2.43 -11.90 0.78
CA LEU A 23 -2.47 -12.72 1.97
C LEU A 23 -3.00 -11.93 3.19
N HIS A 24 -2.53 -10.70 3.39
CA HIS A 24 -3.04 -9.82 4.43
C HIS A 24 -4.54 -9.56 4.27
N ALA A 25 -5.00 -9.23 3.07
CA ALA A 25 -6.40 -8.98 2.79
C ALA A 25 -7.26 -10.23 3.07
N LEU A 26 -6.81 -11.40 2.65
CA LEU A 26 -7.50 -12.68 2.87
C LEU A 26 -7.63 -12.98 4.36
N ILE A 27 -6.52 -12.89 5.12
CA ILE A 27 -6.53 -13.11 6.57
C ILE A 27 -7.44 -12.08 7.26
N SER A 28 -7.37 -10.82 6.85
CA SER A 28 -8.20 -9.76 7.43
C SER A 28 -9.69 -10.01 7.20
N ILE A 29 -10.09 -10.48 6.01
CA ILE A 29 -11.49 -10.83 5.71
C ILE A 29 -11.94 -12.02 6.55
N VAL A 30 -11.12 -13.08 6.66
CA VAL A 30 -11.44 -14.27 7.45
C VAL A 30 -11.61 -13.95 8.93
N LEU A 31 -10.79 -13.02 9.44
CA LEU A 31 -10.82 -12.59 10.84
C LEU A 31 -11.75 -11.38 11.08
N LEU A 32 -12.46 -10.89 10.04
CA LEU A 32 -13.29 -9.70 10.14
C LEU A 32 -14.47 -9.95 11.07
N GLY A 33 -14.37 -9.41 12.28
CA GLY A 33 -15.42 -9.57 13.29
C GLY A 33 -15.05 -8.89 14.61
N PRO A 34 -16.06 -8.66 15.50
CA PRO A 34 -15.87 -7.96 16.79
C PRO A 34 -14.84 -8.64 17.70
N LYS A 35 -14.69 -9.96 17.58
CA LYS A 35 -13.74 -10.74 18.38
C LYS A 35 -12.28 -10.32 18.15
N TYR A 36 -11.90 -10.04 16.90
CA TYR A 36 -10.51 -9.71 16.53
C TYR A 36 -10.28 -8.22 16.31
N TYR A 37 -11.33 -7.50 15.91
CA TYR A 37 -11.26 -6.08 15.56
C TYR A 37 -12.28 -5.24 16.33
N SER A 38 -12.42 -5.49 17.65
CA SER A 38 -13.45 -4.86 18.51
C SER A 38 -13.55 -3.35 18.36
N LYS A 39 -12.42 -2.65 18.19
CA LYS A 39 -12.38 -1.19 18.01
C LYS A 39 -13.08 -0.66 16.75
N PHE A 40 -13.38 -1.53 15.78
CA PHE A 40 -14.05 -1.17 14.52
C PHE A 40 -15.53 -1.48 14.51
N TYR A 41 -16.04 -2.04 15.60
CA TYR A 41 -17.42 -2.45 15.71
C TYR A 41 -18.19 -1.64 16.73
N LEU A 42 -19.47 -1.43 16.44
CA LEU A 42 -20.47 -0.91 17.35
C LEU A 42 -20.99 -2.02 18.27
N PRO A 43 -21.64 -1.69 19.40
CA PRO A 43 -22.22 -2.70 20.31
C PRO A 43 -23.27 -3.61 19.67
N ASP A 44 -23.92 -3.14 18.62
CA ASP A 44 -24.91 -3.90 17.83
C ASP A 44 -24.26 -4.87 16.81
N GLY A 45 -22.93 -4.90 16.72
CA GLY A 45 -22.18 -5.76 15.82
C GLY A 45 -21.97 -5.16 14.43
N GLY A 46 -22.45 -3.94 14.16
CA GLY A 46 -22.19 -3.23 12.92
C GLY A 46 -20.79 -2.57 12.91
N LEU A 47 -20.21 -2.37 11.72
CA LEU A 47 -18.97 -1.62 11.58
C LEU A 47 -19.20 -0.14 11.90
N ASN A 48 -18.37 0.43 12.76
CA ASN A 48 -18.35 1.88 12.97
C ASN A 48 -17.69 2.62 11.78
N LEU A 49 -17.76 3.94 11.77
CA LEU A 49 -17.22 4.77 10.69
C LEU A 49 -15.72 4.52 10.44
N VAL A 50 -14.93 4.31 11.49
CA VAL A 50 -13.49 4.02 11.39
C VAL A 50 -13.26 2.68 10.67
N GLY A 51 -14.00 1.64 11.04
CA GLY A 51 -13.94 0.33 10.41
C GLY A 51 -14.38 0.37 8.95
N GLN A 52 -15.51 1.04 8.66
CA GLN A 52 -16.02 1.19 7.29
C GLN A 52 -15.02 1.94 6.39
N SER A 53 -14.51 3.10 6.85
CA SER A 53 -13.58 3.91 6.08
C SER A 53 -12.24 3.19 5.85
N SER A 54 -11.71 2.53 6.88
CA SER A 54 -10.49 1.75 6.76
C SER A 54 -10.64 0.62 5.76
N LEU A 55 -11.73 -0.16 5.85
CA LEU A 55 -12.01 -1.25 4.91
C LEU A 55 -12.16 -0.75 3.48
N LEU A 56 -12.85 0.37 3.28
CA LEU A 56 -13.02 0.99 1.97
C LEU A 56 -11.66 1.37 1.33
N PHE A 57 -10.82 2.13 2.06
CA PHE A 57 -9.52 2.53 1.52
C PHE A 57 -8.58 1.34 1.31
N GLY A 58 -8.62 0.34 2.18
CA GLY A 58 -7.89 -0.91 2.02
C GLY A 58 -8.30 -1.68 0.76
N ALA A 59 -9.61 -1.84 0.54
CA ALA A 59 -10.15 -2.51 -0.64
C ALA A 59 -9.81 -1.75 -1.93
N MET A 60 -9.96 -0.43 -1.95
CA MET A 60 -9.58 0.39 -3.09
C MET A 60 -8.09 0.28 -3.41
N ALA A 61 -7.22 0.35 -2.40
CA ALA A 61 -5.78 0.17 -2.56
C ALA A 61 -5.46 -1.21 -3.14
N PHE A 62 -6.09 -2.26 -2.61
CA PHE A 62 -5.90 -3.63 -3.08
C PHE A 62 -6.30 -3.79 -4.55
N MET A 63 -7.45 -3.24 -4.98
CA MET A 63 -7.87 -3.27 -6.39
C MET A 63 -6.87 -2.57 -7.30
N VAL A 64 -6.36 -1.40 -6.91
CA VAL A 64 -5.35 -0.70 -7.71
C VAL A 64 -4.05 -1.50 -7.79
N PHE A 65 -3.60 -2.09 -6.67
CA PHE A 65 -2.42 -2.97 -6.69
C PHE A 65 -2.64 -4.21 -7.54
N ALA A 66 -3.83 -4.81 -7.54
CA ALA A 66 -4.16 -5.95 -8.40
C ALA A 66 -4.02 -5.59 -9.88
N ILE A 67 -4.56 -4.43 -10.30
CA ILE A 67 -4.42 -3.94 -11.68
C ILE A 67 -2.93 -3.76 -12.03
N VAL A 68 -2.15 -3.14 -11.15
CA VAL A 68 -0.71 -2.92 -11.37
C VAL A 68 0.05 -4.26 -11.42
N ALA A 69 -0.30 -5.21 -10.55
CA ALA A 69 0.33 -6.55 -10.53
C ALA A 69 0.01 -7.35 -11.79
N ILE A 70 -1.25 -7.41 -12.21
CA ILE A 70 -1.69 -8.10 -13.43
C ILE A 70 -0.97 -7.51 -14.65
N THR A 71 -0.92 -6.18 -14.75
CA THR A 71 -0.23 -5.52 -15.87
C THR A 71 1.29 -5.60 -15.81
N SER A 72 1.85 -6.12 -14.70
CA SER A 72 3.28 -6.43 -14.56
C SER A 72 3.64 -7.84 -15.04
N LEU A 73 2.66 -8.66 -15.41
CA LEU A 73 2.91 -9.99 -15.97
C LEU A 73 3.67 -9.91 -17.32
N PRO A 74 4.36 -10.99 -17.73
CA PRO A 74 4.99 -11.05 -19.05
C PRO A 74 3.99 -10.72 -20.16
N TYR A 75 4.48 -10.12 -21.23
CA TYR A 75 3.70 -9.71 -22.43
C TYR A 75 2.69 -8.58 -22.24
N MET A 76 2.36 -8.14 -21.01
CA MET A 76 1.38 -7.08 -20.82
C MET A 76 1.85 -5.73 -21.34
N GLU A 77 3.16 -5.46 -21.34
CA GLU A 77 3.72 -4.24 -21.98
C GLU A 77 3.48 -4.26 -23.50
N GLU A 78 3.60 -5.42 -24.14
CA GLU A 78 3.35 -5.60 -25.58
C GLU A 78 1.86 -5.41 -25.90
N VAL A 79 0.98 -6.04 -25.12
CA VAL A 79 -0.49 -5.96 -25.31
C VAL A 79 -1.03 -4.54 -25.14
N LEU A 80 -0.60 -3.85 -24.10
CA LEU A 80 -1.08 -2.51 -23.78
C LEU A 80 -0.37 -1.38 -24.57
N GLY A 81 0.81 -1.68 -25.08
CA GLY A 81 1.76 -0.71 -25.59
C GLY A 81 2.43 0.09 -24.45
N ARG A 82 3.67 0.45 -24.69
CA ARG A 82 4.57 1.04 -23.68
C ARG A 82 4.01 2.27 -22.96
N THR A 83 3.26 3.11 -23.67
CA THR A 83 2.71 4.35 -23.10
C THR A 83 1.61 4.06 -22.09
N ARG A 84 0.61 3.25 -22.50
CA ARG A 84 -0.52 2.87 -21.63
C ARG A 84 -0.02 2.04 -20.43
N TRP A 85 0.86 1.08 -20.69
CA TRP A 85 1.48 0.28 -19.63
C TRP A 85 2.14 1.16 -18.57
N ARG A 86 2.97 2.14 -18.97
CA ARG A 86 3.59 3.07 -18.02
C ARG A 86 2.58 3.90 -17.22
N SER A 87 1.47 4.29 -17.84
CA SER A 87 0.42 5.04 -17.15
C SER A 87 -0.24 4.18 -16.07
N VAL A 88 -0.56 2.92 -16.39
CA VAL A 88 -1.10 1.97 -15.40
C VAL A 88 -0.10 1.72 -14.26
N GLN A 89 1.18 1.52 -14.57
CA GLN A 89 2.20 1.29 -13.53
C GLN A 89 2.35 2.50 -12.56
N ARG A 90 2.04 3.71 -13.02
CA ARG A 90 2.04 4.91 -12.15
C ARG A 90 0.90 4.92 -11.14
N LEU A 91 -0.21 4.19 -11.39
CA LEU A 91 -1.30 4.06 -10.43
C LEU A 91 -0.85 3.41 -9.11
N GLY A 92 0.28 2.70 -9.11
CA GLY A 92 0.89 2.19 -7.88
C GLY A 92 1.13 3.27 -6.82
N TYR A 93 1.42 4.51 -7.22
CA TYR A 93 1.57 5.61 -6.25
C TYR A 93 0.24 6.03 -5.63
N SER A 94 -0.86 5.99 -6.40
CA SER A 94 -2.20 6.22 -5.85
C SER A 94 -2.58 5.10 -4.88
N ALA A 95 -2.19 3.84 -5.17
CA ALA A 95 -2.38 2.74 -4.25
C ALA A 95 -1.63 2.96 -2.93
N TYR A 96 -0.37 3.41 -2.96
CA TYR A 96 0.37 3.76 -1.74
C TYR A 96 -0.32 4.86 -0.93
N PHE A 97 -0.87 5.87 -1.60
CA PHE A 97 -1.65 6.91 -0.92
C PHE A 97 -2.90 6.34 -0.23
N LEU A 98 -3.64 5.46 -0.90
CA LEU A 98 -4.81 4.78 -0.33
C LEU A 98 -4.42 3.88 0.86
N VAL A 99 -3.29 3.15 0.78
CA VAL A 99 -2.75 2.39 1.91
C VAL A 99 -2.39 3.30 3.07
N LEU A 100 -1.80 4.47 2.80
CA LEU A 100 -1.49 5.44 3.85
C LEU A 100 -2.76 5.89 4.58
N LEU A 101 -3.84 6.19 3.86
CA LEU A 101 -5.14 6.51 4.47
C LEU A 101 -5.70 5.35 5.29
N HIS A 102 -5.66 4.13 4.74
CA HIS A 102 -6.07 2.92 5.45
C HIS A 102 -5.33 2.75 6.78
N VAL A 103 -4.01 2.81 6.74
CA VAL A 103 -3.14 2.62 7.91
C VAL A 103 -3.29 3.76 8.91
N PHE A 104 -3.45 5.01 8.42
CA PHE A 104 -3.68 6.18 9.26
C PHE A 104 -5.00 6.05 10.04
N ILE A 105 -6.11 5.74 9.36
CA ILE A 105 -7.41 5.58 10.00
C ILE A 105 -7.37 4.47 11.06
N MET A 106 -6.68 3.37 10.77
CA MET A 106 -6.55 2.26 11.70
C MET A 106 -5.69 2.56 12.93
N GLY A 107 -4.59 3.29 12.75
CA GLY A 107 -3.51 3.32 13.72
C GLY A 107 -3.30 4.63 14.45
N PHE A 108 -3.74 5.76 13.88
CA PHE A 108 -3.37 7.10 14.33
C PHE A 108 -3.60 7.33 15.84
N SER A 109 -4.74 6.90 16.37
CA SER A 109 -5.06 7.05 17.80
C SER A 109 -4.09 6.34 18.75
N GLY A 110 -3.44 5.27 18.27
CA GLY A 110 -2.46 4.51 19.05
C GLY A 110 -1.01 4.94 18.85
N TRP A 111 -0.70 5.74 17.82
CA TRP A 111 0.70 6.09 17.48
C TRP A 111 1.39 6.95 18.53
N PHE A 112 0.63 7.79 19.22
CA PHE A 112 1.15 8.72 20.24
C PHE A 112 0.93 8.24 21.67
N ASN A 113 0.53 6.96 21.82
CA ASN A 113 0.35 6.34 23.12
C ASN A 113 1.31 5.17 23.34
N PRO A 114 2.56 5.43 23.79
CA PRO A 114 3.56 4.38 23.99
C PRO A 114 3.12 3.28 24.98
N SER A 115 2.23 3.60 25.93
CA SER A 115 1.70 2.63 26.88
C SER A 115 0.77 1.59 26.24
N ALA A 116 0.24 1.87 25.06
CA ALA A 116 -0.57 0.95 24.28
C ALA A 116 0.27 0.04 23.35
N TYR A 117 1.59 0.21 23.32
CA TYR A 117 2.47 -0.60 22.49
C TYR A 117 2.61 -2.01 23.08
N GLN A 118 2.21 -3.00 22.29
CA GLN A 118 2.34 -4.40 22.71
C GLN A 118 3.83 -4.77 22.84
N TYR A 119 4.20 -5.31 23.96
CA TYR A 119 5.59 -5.71 24.28
C TYR A 119 6.64 -4.59 24.14
N GLY A 120 6.25 -3.32 24.20
CA GLY A 120 7.14 -2.18 24.02
C GLY A 120 7.58 -1.92 22.57
N PHE A 121 7.05 -2.67 21.59
CA PHE A 121 7.35 -2.46 20.18
C PHE A 121 6.47 -1.37 19.58
N VAL A 122 7.09 -0.54 18.76
CA VAL A 122 6.37 0.48 17.97
C VAL A 122 5.27 -0.15 17.12
N SER A 123 4.12 0.50 17.05
CA SER A 123 2.99 0.02 16.25
C SER A 123 3.40 -0.26 14.80
N ILE A 124 3.07 -1.46 14.32
CA ILE A 124 3.33 -1.88 12.92
C ILE A 124 2.68 -0.89 11.93
N SER A 125 1.51 -0.35 12.28
CA SER A 125 0.84 0.66 11.44
C SER A 125 1.63 1.96 11.35
N LEU A 126 2.30 2.40 12.42
CA LEU A 126 3.18 3.58 12.38
C LEU A 126 4.41 3.32 11.51
N LEU A 127 5.06 2.16 11.66
CA LEU A 127 6.20 1.79 10.81
C LEU A 127 5.80 1.74 9.33
N ALA A 128 4.67 1.12 9.02
CA ALA A 128 4.15 1.07 7.65
C ALA A 128 3.88 2.47 7.09
N ALA A 129 3.24 3.35 7.87
CA ALA A 129 2.99 4.72 7.47
C ALA A 129 4.30 5.48 7.18
N LEU A 130 5.30 5.38 8.05
CA LEU A 130 6.61 6.03 7.86
C LEU A 130 7.31 5.55 6.59
N VAL A 131 7.31 4.24 6.33
CA VAL A 131 7.90 3.68 5.10
C VAL A 131 7.17 4.19 3.86
N ILE A 132 5.84 4.21 3.88
CA ILE A 132 5.04 4.70 2.73
C ILE A 132 5.29 6.18 2.50
N ILE A 133 5.29 7.00 3.56
CA ILE A 133 5.59 8.43 3.47
C ILE A 133 6.99 8.64 2.87
N LEU A 134 7.98 7.91 3.34
CA LEU A 134 9.34 7.99 2.80
C LEU A 134 9.37 7.67 1.30
N VAL A 135 8.70 6.60 0.86
CA VAL A 135 8.62 6.21 -0.56
C VAL A 135 7.97 7.32 -1.39
N LEU A 136 6.86 7.89 -0.91
CA LEU A 136 6.15 8.97 -1.61
C LEU A 136 7.00 10.25 -1.68
N LEU A 137 7.65 10.64 -0.59
CA LEU A 137 8.55 11.79 -0.54
C LEU A 137 9.75 11.62 -1.49
N LEU A 138 10.41 10.47 -1.47
CA LEU A 138 11.51 10.18 -2.39
C LEU A 138 11.03 10.27 -3.84
N ARG A 139 9.83 9.80 -4.13
CA ARG A 139 9.26 9.91 -5.48
C ARG A 139 9.02 11.35 -5.90
N ILE A 140 8.50 12.18 -5.01
CA ILE A 140 8.27 13.61 -5.24
C ILE A 140 9.63 14.30 -5.48
N LEU A 141 10.60 14.08 -4.61
CA LEU A 141 11.94 14.65 -4.75
C LEU A 141 12.58 14.30 -6.10
N VAL A 142 12.51 13.02 -6.51
CA VAL A 142 13.04 12.60 -7.82
C VAL A 142 12.30 13.27 -8.99
N ALA A 143 11.03 13.63 -8.84
CA ALA A 143 10.28 14.32 -9.88
C ALA A 143 10.76 15.77 -10.10
N PHE A 144 11.31 16.41 -9.06
CA PHE A 144 11.87 17.78 -9.14
C PHE A 144 13.33 17.83 -9.58
N ILE A 145 14.05 16.70 -9.65
CA ILE A 145 15.42 16.68 -10.15
C ILE A 145 15.40 16.88 -11.66
N PRO A 146 15.99 17.98 -12.19
CA PRO A 146 16.02 18.22 -13.61
C PRO A 146 16.76 17.07 -14.31
N ARG A 147 16.11 16.47 -15.30
CA ARG A 147 16.77 15.47 -16.14
C ARG A 147 17.83 16.19 -16.96
N ARG A 148 19.10 16.07 -16.58
CA ARG A 148 20.22 16.51 -17.43
C ARG A 148 20.01 15.91 -18.81
N SER A 149 19.69 16.77 -19.79
CA SER A 149 19.66 16.40 -21.20
C SER A 149 21.03 15.80 -21.53
N ARG A 150 21.08 14.51 -21.79
CA ARG A 150 22.26 13.91 -22.44
C ARG A 150 22.18 14.38 -23.90
N ARG A 151 22.93 15.44 -24.18
CA ARG A 151 23.38 15.72 -25.53
C ARG A 151 24.41 14.66 -25.93
#